data_83fa82efcd29b65c4bd0d8f10212c96e
#
_entry.id   83fa82efcd29b65c4bd0d8f10212c96e
#
_cell.length_a   1.000
_cell.length_b   1.000
_cell.length_c   1.000
_cell.angle_alpha   90.00
_cell.angle_beta   90.00
_cell.angle_gamma   90.00
#
_symmetry.space_group_name_H-M   'P 1'
#
loop_
_entity.id
_entity.type
_entity.pdbx_description
1 polymer ?
#
loop_
_entity_poly.entity_id
_entity_poly.type
_entity_poly.pdbx_seq_one_letter_code
_entity_poly.pdbx_strand_id
1 'polypeptide(L)'
;MVANTYIEGTYSKVYPNITEDEDGLKKLFKQFSFPGGIPSHAAPETPGSINEGGELGYSVAHAYGAILDNPNLIASCVIGDGEMETGPLATSLHLNKFINPKTDGVVLPILHLNGYKIANPTIFGRMTDKELENYFSACGYKVYFVEGEEQLKMHELMAKTMDKVVKDIKNIKKGNSVKRPSYPMIILRTKKGWTGPNIVSGKQIEGTFRAHQIPLQVDAEHKKNLHVLEKWLKSYHPEELF
;
A
#
# COMPACT_ATOMS: atom_id res chain seq x y z
N MET A 1 6.35 4.30 2.03
CA MET A 1 6.58 3.95 3.46
C MET A 1 7.76 4.74 4.02
N VAL A 2 9.00 4.55 3.52
CA VAL A 2 10.20 5.20 4.08
C VAL A 2 10.06 6.71 4.22
N ALA A 3 9.61 7.42 3.17
CA ALA A 3 9.42 8.86 3.23
C ALA A 3 8.44 9.29 4.34
N ASN A 4 7.33 8.57 4.48
CA ASN A 4 6.32 8.89 5.50
C ASN A 4 6.88 8.70 6.92
N THR A 5 7.59 7.59 7.18
CA THR A 5 8.20 7.34 8.49
C THR A 5 9.33 8.30 8.80
N TYR A 6 10.03 8.82 7.79
CA TYR A 6 11.01 9.88 7.95
C TYR A 6 10.36 11.22 8.30
N ILE A 7 9.34 11.63 7.53
CA ILE A 7 8.64 12.91 7.73
C ILE A 7 7.94 12.98 9.10
N GLU A 8 7.39 11.87 9.59
CA GLU A 8 6.76 11.80 10.91
C GLU A 8 7.75 11.63 12.09
N GLY A 9 9.04 11.52 11.80
CA GLY A 9 10.12 11.42 12.79
C GLY A 9 10.37 10.01 13.34
N THR A 10 9.57 9.00 13.03
CA THR A 10 9.78 7.62 13.53
C THR A 10 11.08 7.03 13.00
N TYR A 11 11.41 7.31 11.72
CA TYR A 11 12.64 6.80 11.12
C TYR A 11 13.89 7.25 11.87
N SER A 12 13.99 8.55 12.18
CA SER A 12 15.12 9.14 12.89
C SER A 12 15.21 8.69 14.36
N LYS A 13 14.08 8.34 14.99
CA LYS A 13 14.09 7.73 16.34
C LYS A 13 14.70 6.34 16.34
N VAL A 14 14.47 5.55 15.29
CA VAL A 14 15.05 4.19 15.17
C VAL A 14 16.48 4.25 14.65
N TYR A 15 16.77 5.17 13.72
CA TYR A 15 18.08 5.38 13.11
C TYR A 15 18.60 6.78 13.38
N PRO A 16 19.17 7.07 14.58
CA PRO A 16 19.53 8.43 15.01
C PRO A 16 20.60 9.12 14.16
N ASN A 17 21.33 8.38 13.35
CA ASN A 17 22.30 8.91 12.38
C ASN A 17 21.65 9.51 11.13
N ILE A 18 20.36 9.28 10.94
CA ILE A 18 19.52 9.86 9.88
C ILE A 18 18.66 10.95 10.55
N THR A 19 19.21 12.14 10.64
CA THR A 19 18.58 13.29 11.32
C THR A 19 17.46 13.90 10.46
N GLU A 20 16.54 14.62 11.10
CA GLU A 20 15.42 15.32 10.44
C GLU A 20 15.86 16.69 9.91
N ASP A 21 16.88 16.69 9.04
CA ASP A 21 17.48 17.86 8.43
C ASP A 21 18.02 17.53 7.02
N GLU A 22 18.59 18.53 6.36
CA GLU A 22 19.15 18.36 5.00
C GLU A 22 20.23 17.27 4.93
N ASP A 23 21.08 17.17 5.95
CA ASP A 23 22.16 16.17 5.98
C ASP A 23 21.60 14.76 6.22
N GLY A 24 20.62 14.60 7.09
CA GLY A 24 19.91 13.35 7.29
C GLY A 24 19.15 12.90 6.04
N LEU A 25 18.47 13.82 5.36
CA LEU A 25 17.78 13.52 4.10
C LEU A 25 18.74 13.10 2.98
N LYS A 26 19.90 13.76 2.87
CA LYS A 26 20.96 13.34 1.94
C LYS A 26 21.49 11.93 2.25
N LYS A 27 21.66 11.60 3.52
CA LYS A 27 22.06 10.25 3.95
C LYS A 27 20.97 9.23 3.62
N LEU A 28 19.70 9.56 3.87
CA LEU A 28 18.55 8.72 3.54
C LEU A 28 18.52 8.38 2.05
N PHE A 29 18.66 9.36 1.17
CA PHE A 29 18.69 9.12 -0.28
C PHE A 29 19.88 8.28 -0.73
N LYS A 30 21.07 8.47 -0.12
CA LYS A 30 22.26 7.66 -0.44
C LYS A 30 22.11 6.17 -0.08
N GLN A 31 21.22 5.86 0.86
CA GLN A 31 20.97 4.48 1.28
C GLN A 31 20.05 3.72 0.32
N PHE A 32 19.30 4.42 -0.54
CA PHE A 32 18.33 3.77 -1.41
C PHE A 32 19.01 2.84 -2.43
N SER A 33 18.56 1.59 -2.45
CA SER A 33 19.08 0.49 -3.28
C SER A 33 20.61 0.27 -3.15
N PHE A 34 21.19 0.65 -2.01
CA PHE A 34 22.60 0.42 -1.71
C PHE A 34 22.76 -0.76 -0.75
N PRO A 35 23.83 -1.58 -0.85
CA PRO A 35 24.05 -2.70 0.06
C PRO A 35 24.05 -2.28 1.54
N GLY A 36 23.22 -2.91 2.34
CA GLY A 36 23.00 -2.57 3.75
C GLY A 36 22.16 -1.31 4.00
N GLY A 37 21.62 -0.72 2.96
CA GLY A 37 20.72 0.45 3.04
C GLY A 37 19.25 0.07 2.87
N ILE A 38 18.48 1.00 2.29
CA ILE A 38 17.04 0.86 2.08
C ILE A 38 16.81 0.10 0.77
N PRO A 39 16.10 -1.05 0.78
CA PRO A 39 15.74 -1.75 -0.45
C PRO A 39 14.73 -0.96 -1.29
N SER A 40 14.66 -1.29 -2.58
CA SER A 40 13.71 -0.66 -3.52
C SER A 40 12.24 -1.03 -3.26
N HIS A 41 11.99 -2.10 -2.51
CA HIS A 41 10.66 -2.52 -2.08
C HIS A 41 10.44 -2.23 -0.60
N ALA A 42 9.18 -2.30 -0.15
CA ALA A 42 8.89 -2.24 1.28
C ALA A 42 9.59 -3.38 2.01
N ALA A 43 10.23 -3.09 3.14
CA ALA A 43 11.05 -4.05 3.85
C ALA A 43 10.99 -3.82 5.36
N PRO A 44 11.31 -4.85 6.18
CA PRO A 44 11.27 -4.76 7.64
C PRO A 44 12.22 -3.71 8.23
N GLU A 45 13.25 -3.30 7.49
CA GLU A 45 14.16 -2.21 7.88
C GLU A 45 13.44 -0.86 7.98
N THR A 46 12.31 -0.69 7.30
CA THR A 46 11.48 0.50 7.49
C THR A 46 10.63 0.33 8.75
N PRO A 47 10.76 1.23 9.75
CA PRO A 47 10.01 1.13 11.00
C PRO A 47 8.51 0.97 10.76
N GLY A 48 7.91 -0.02 11.43
CA GLY A 48 6.49 -0.36 11.28
C GLY A 48 6.16 -1.31 10.13
N SER A 49 7.11 -1.65 9.27
CA SER A 49 6.95 -2.70 8.26
C SER A 49 7.39 -4.05 8.81
N ILE A 50 6.69 -5.11 8.43
CA ILE A 50 7.00 -6.50 8.84
C ILE A 50 7.18 -7.43 7.64
N ASN A 51 7.09 -6.91 6.42
CA ASN A 51 7.12 -7.73 5.22
C ASN A 51 8.11 -7.19 4.18
N GLU A 52 8.79 -8.09 3.50
CA GLU A 52 9.60 -7.80 2.32
C GLU A 52 8.68 -7.84 1.08
N GLY A 53 8.41 -6.65 0.51
CA GLY A 53 7.41 -6.49 -0.56
C GLY A 53 7.88 -6.95 -1.94
N GLY A 54 9.16 -7.27 -2.13
CA GLY A 54 9.69 -7.81 -3.38
C GLY A 54 9.35 -9.30 -3.58
N GLU A 55 9.11 -10.04 -2.49
CA GLU A 55 8.65 -11.42 -2.53
C GLU A 55 7.11 -11.47 -2.56
N LEU A 56 6.54 -11.50 -3.76
CA LEU A 56 5.10 -11.41 -3.93
C LEU A 56 4.36 -12.67 -3.45
N GLY A 57 3.25 -12.46 -2.78
CA GLY A 57 2.32 -13.50 -2.37
C GLY A 57 2.30 -13.85 -0.88
N TYR A 58 3.19 -13.29 -0.08
CA TYR A 58 3.35 -13.65 1.33
C TYR A 58 2.86 -12.59 2.32
N SER A 59 2.56 -11.37 1.86
CA SER A 59 2.19 -10.24 2.72
C SER A 59 1.01 -10.54 3.64
N VAL A 60 -0.05 -11.17 3.13
CA VAL A 60 -1.23 -11.54 3.92
C VAL A 60 -0.90 -12.62 4.95
N ALA A 61 -0.11 -13.63 4.58
CA ALA A 61 0.30 -14.68 5.51
C ALA A 61 1.16 -14.11 6.66
N HIS A 62 2.11 -13.23 6.35
CA HIS A 62 2.93 -12.53 7.35
C HIS A 62 2.07 -11.68 8.28
N ALA A 63 1.10 -10.93 7.72
CA ALA A 63 0.17 -10.12 8.51
C ALA A 63 -0.66 -10.99 9.47
N TYR A 64 -1.15 -12.14 9.02
CA TYR A 64 -1.85 -13.09 9.89
C TYR A 64 -0.94 -13.68 10.96
N GLY A 65 0.31 -14.03 10.63
CA GLY A 65 1.29 -14.49 11.61
C GLY A 65 1.55 -13.46 12.71
N ALA A 66 1.65 -12.18 12.34
CA ALA A 66 1.94 -11.11 13.28
C ALA A 66 0.81 -10.83 14.29
N ILE A 67 -0.45 -11.16 13.95
CA ILE A 67 -1.61 -10.85 14.81
C ILE A 67 -2.03 -12.02 15.72
N LEU A 68 -1.42 -13.20 15.56
CA LEU A 68 -1.73 -14.33 16.42
C LEU A 68 -1.40 -14.01 17.88
N ASP A 69 -2.27 -14.46 18.80
CA ASP A 69 -2.14 -14.25 20.24
C ASP A 69 -1.99 -12.77 20.68
N ASN A 70 -2.33 -11.83 19.78
CA ASN A 70 -2.27 -10.40 20.08
C ASN A 70 -3.61 -9.71 19.77
N PRO A 71 -4.59 -9.76 20.68
CA PRO A 71 -5.95 -9.27 20.44
C PRO A 71 -6.05 -7.76 20.21
N ASN A 72 -5.03 -6.99 20.58
CA ASN A 72 -5.04 -5.53 20.45
C ASN A 72 -4.43 -5.04 19.14
N LEU A 73 -3.85 -5.94 18.34
CA LEU A 73 -3.17 -5.58 17.11
C LEU A 73 -4.12 -5.55 15.92
N ILE A 74 -3.96 -4.53 15.09
CA ILE A 74 -4.52 -4.46 13.72
C ILE A 74 -3.33 -4.36 12.77
N ALA A 75 -3.13 -5.39 11.94
CA ALA A 75 -2.13 -5.37 10.88
C ALA A 75 -2.78 -4.90 9.58
N SER A 76 -2.40 -3.73 9.09
CA SER A 76 -2.80 -3.24 7.77
C SER A 76 -1.91 -3.88 6.71
N CYS A 77 -2.50 -4.55 5.73
CA CYS A 77 -1.80 -5.24 4.66
C CYS A 77 -2.17 -4.64 3.31
N VAL A 78 -1.30 -3.79 2.76
CA VAL A 78 -1.48 -3.24 1.41
C VAL A 78 -0.98 -4.25 0.39
N ILE A 79 -1.85 -4.61 -0.55
CA ILE A 79 -1.64 -5.68 -1.52
C ILE A 79 -1.80 -5.11 -2.93
N GLY A 80 -0.78 -5.26 -3.77
CA GLY A 80 -0.93 -4.95 -5.20
C GLY A 80 -1.85 -5.95 -5.90
N ASP A 81 -2.59 -5.49 -6.89
CA ASP A 81 -3.49 -6.36 -7.66
C ASP A 81 -2.75 -7.45 -8.47
N GLY A 82 -1.50 -7.20 -8.86
CA GLY A 82 -0.62 -8.23 -9.42
C GLY A 82 -0.19 -9.29 -8.40
N GLU A 83 0.08 -8.88 -7.15
CA GLU A 83 0.37 -9.81 -6.05
C GLU A 83 -0.84 -10.66 -5.69
N MET A 84 -2.05 -10.06 -5.74
CA MET A 84 -3.31 -10.75 -5.44
C MET A 84 -3.54 -11.99 -6.35
N GLU A 85 -2.94 -12.03 -7.54
CA GLU A 85 -3.05 -13.14 -8.48
C GLU A 85 -2.12 -14.32 -8.17
N THR A 86 -1.20 -14.17 -7.21
CA THR A 86 -0.27 -15.25 -6.84
C THR A 86 -0.99 -16.34 -6.04
N GLY A 87 -0.58 -17.59 -6.26
CA GLY A 87 -1.16 -18.74 -5.57
C GLY A 87 -1.06 -18.63 -4.03
N PRO A 88 0.12 -18.32 -3.47
CA PRO A 88 0.28 -18.17 -2.02
C PRO A 88 -0.66 -17.12 -1.43
N LEU A 89 -0.83 -15.94 -2.09
CA LEU A 89 -1.71 -14.90 -1.56
C LEU A 89 -3.18 -15.29 -1.65
N ALA A 90 -3.62 -15.82 -2.78
CA ALA A 90 -5.00 -16.28 -2.97
C ALA A 90 -5.39 -17.31 -1.88
N THR A 91 -4.48 -18.23 -1.53
CA THR A 91 -4.67 -19.19 -0.45
C THR A 91 -4.69 -18.51 0.91
N SER A 92 -3.82 -17.52 1.14
CA SER A 92 -3.71 -16.80 2.41
C SER A 92 -4.97 -16.00 2.77
N LEU A 93 -5.81 -15.63 1.79
CA LEU A 93 -7.10 -14.99 2.06
C LEU A 93 -8.01 -15.83 2.97
N HIS A 94 -7.83 -17.15 3.01
CA HIS A 94 -8.62 -18.05 3.84
C HIS A 94 -8.14 -18.15 5.29
N LEU A 95 -6.99 -17.56 5.65
CA LEU A 95 -6.44 -17.61 7.01
C LEU A 95 -7.38 -16.97 8.04
N ASN A 96 -8.26 -16.05 7.64
CA ASN A 96 -9.31 -15.51 8.51
C ASN A 96 -10.23 -16.61 9.10
N LYS A 97 -10.25 -17.81 8.53
CA LYS A 97 -11.04 -18.94 9.05
C LYS A 97 -10.46 -19.52 10.35
N PHE A 98 -9.19 -19.28 10.63
CA PHE A 98 -8.47 -19.79 11.79
C PHE A 98 -8.36 -18.76 12.92
N ILE A 99 -8.71 -17.50 12.67
CA ILE A 99 -8.58 -16.40 13.62
C ILE A 99 -9.73 -16.43 14.64
N ASN A 100 -9.35 -16.32 15.90
CA ASN A 100 -10.29 -16.11 17.01
C ASN A 100 -10.30 -14.61 17.39
N PRO A 101 -11.39 -13.88 17.16
CA PRO A 101 -11.44 -12.43 17.42
C PRO A 101 -11.18 -12.03 18.89
N LYS A 102 -11.25 -12.98 19.83
CA LYS A 102 -11.02 -12.70 21.27
C LYS A 102 -9.56 -12.78 21.66
N THR A 103 -8.80 -13.68 21.04
CA THR A 103 -7.39 -13.96 21.40
C THR A 103 -6.42 -13.42 20.39
N ASP A 104 -6.85 -13.26 19.14
CA ASP A 104 -6.00 -12.80 18.05
C ASP A 104 -6.33 -11.36 17.65
N GLY A 105 -5.42 -10.73 16.94
CA GLY A 105 -5.62 -9.43 16.30
C GLY A 105 -6.50 -9.51 15.07
N VAL A 106 -6.44 -8.49 14.22
CA VAL A 106 -7.16 -8.44 12.95
C VAL A 106 -6.23 -8.01 11.83
N VAL A 107 -6.29 -8.71 10.71
CA VAL A 107 -5.69 -8.24 9.47
C VAL A 107 -6.71 -7.40 8.72
N LEU A 108 -6.33 -6.21 8.29
CA LEU A 108 -7.06 -5.34 7.38
C LEU A 108 -6.39 -5.37 6.00
N PRO A 109 -6.87 -6.20 5.06
CA PRO A 109 -6.37 -6.17 3.70
C PRO A 109 -6.83 -4.89 2.99
N ILE A 110 -5.90 -4.25 2.27
CA ILE A 110 -6.16 -3.11 1.39
C ILE A 110 -5.66 -3.48 0.00
N LEU A 111 -6.55 -3.89 -0.88
CA LEU A 111 -6.21 -4.18 -2.27
C LEU A 111 -6.02 -2.87 -3.02
N HIS A 112 -4.79 -2.56 -3.40
CA HIS A 112 -4.51 -1.45 -4.30
C HIS A 112 -4.72 -1.88 -5.75
N LEU A 113 -5.91 -1.61 -6.25
CA LEU A 113 -6.38 -2.01 -7.57
C LEU A 113 -6.09 -0.89 -8.58
N ASN A 114 -4.93 -0.97 -9.23
CA ASN A 114 -4.52 -0.02 -10.27
C ASN A 114 -4.64 -0.58 -11.70
N GLY A 115 -4.98 -1.85 -11.85
CA GLY A 115 -5.29 -2.52 -13.11
C GLY A 115 -4.10 -3.09 -13.88
N TYR A 116 -2.86 -2.88 -13.42
CA TYR A 116 -1.67 -3.29 -14.17
C TYR A 116 -0.59 -3.97 -13.32
N LYS A 117 -0.02 -5.04 -13.86
CA LYS A 117 1.28 -5.62 -13.48
C LYS A 117 2.42 -4.82 -14.11
N ILE A 118 3.60 -5.44 -14.26
CA ILE A 118 4.78 -4.84 -14.88
C ILE A 118 4.49 -4.34 -16.31
N ALA A 119 3.87 -5.19 -17.15
CA ALA A 119 3.61 -4.90 -18.54
C ALA A 119 2.17 -5.25 -19.00
N ASN A 120 1.40 -5.95 -18.18
CA ASN A 120 0.10 -6.48 -18.54
C ASN A 120 -1.00 -6.03 -17.56
N PRO A 121 -2.27 -5.95 -18.01
CA PRO A 121 -3.41 -5.80 -17.11
C PRO A 121 -3.50 -6.95 -16.11
N THR A 122 -4.08 -6.64 -14.95
CA THR A 122 -4.40 -7.66 -13.95
C THR A 122 -5.77 -8.28 -14.18
N ILE A 123 -5.99 -9.49 -13.65
CA ILE A 123 -7.29 -10.16 -13.67
C ILE A 123 -8.30 -9.31 -12.86
N PHE A 124 -7.91 -8.88 -11.66
CA PHE A 124 -8.76 -8.07 -10.79
C PHE A 124 -9.13 -6.72 -11.40
N GLY A 125 -8.24 -6.12 -12.21
CA GLY A 125 -8.53 -4.89 -12.96
C GLY A 125 -9.57 -5.07 -14.07
N ARG A 126 -9.93 -6.31 -14.44
CA ARG A 126 -10.95 -6.66 -15.42
C ARG A 126 -12.29 -7.06 -14.79
N MET A 127 -12.32 -7.22 -13.47
CA MET A 127 -13.53 -7.60 -12.75
C MET A 127 -14.42 -6.39 -12.48
N THR A 128 -15.71 -6.60 -12.57
CA THR A 128 -16.71 -5.63 -12.10
C THR A 128 -16.74 -5.57 -10.59
N ASP A 129 -17.29 -4.49 -10.03
CA ASP A 129 -17.43 -4.35 -8.58
C ASP A 129 -18.22 -5.52 -7.95
N LYS A 130 -19.23 -6.01 -8.65
CA LYS A 130 -20.04 -7.14 -8.19
C LYS A 130 -19.26 -8.45 -8.16
N GLU A 131 -18.39 -8.68 -9.14
CA GLU A 131 -17.50 -9.85 -9.15
C GLU A 131 -16.46 -9.76 -8.00
N LEU A 132 -15.85 -8.60 -7.80
CA LEU A 132 -14.92 -8.36 -6.69
C LEU A 132 -15.61 -8.58 -5.34
N GLU A 133 -16.79 -7.98 -5.12
CA GLU A 133 -17.57 -8.15 -3.91
C GLU A 133 -17.91 -9.63 -3.66
N ASN A 134 -18.38 -10.35 -4.66
CA ASN A 134 -18.73 -11.76 -4.54
C ASN A 134 -17.49 -12.62 -4.23
N TYR A 135 -16.36 -12.37 -4.91
CA TYR A 135 -15.12 -13.11 -4.71
C TYR A 135 -14.60 -12.96 -3.27
N PHE A 136 -14.46 -11.72 -2.79
CA PHE A 136 -13.94 -11.48 -1.45
C PHE A 136 -14.94 -11.84 -0.35
N SER A 137 -16.24 -11.71 -0.60
CA SER A 137 -17.27 -12.18 0.35
C SER A 137 -17.22 -13.70 0.54
N ALA A 138 -16.99 -14.47 -0.53
CA ALA A 138 -16.80 -15.91 -0.44
C ALA A 138 -15.52 -16.27 0.37
N CYS A 139 -14.48 -15.45 0.29
CA CYS A 139 -13.29 -15.57 1.13
C CYS A 139 -13.54 -15.17 2.60
N GLY A 140 -14.66 -14.53 2.93
CA GLY A 140 -15.02 -14.12 4.29
C GLY A 140 -14.72 -12.67 4.62
N TYR A 141 -14.71 -11.81 3.61
CA TYR A 141 -14.49 -10.37 3.77
C TYR A 141 -15.75 -9.56 3.46
N LYS A 142 -15.91 -8.44 4.15
CA LYS A 142 -16.86 -7.38 3.85
C LYS A 142 -16.09 -6.27 3.13
N VAL A 143 -16.40 -6.05 1.86
CA VAL A 143 -15.67 -5.15 0.98
C VAL A 143 -16.16 -3.71 1.16
N TYR A 144 -15.22 -2.78 1.18
CA TYR A 144 -15.41 -1.35 1.08
C TYR A 144 -14.64 -0.81 -0.12
N PHE A 145 -15.29 -0.02 -0.98
CA PHE A 145 -14.65 0.61 -2.11
C PHE A 145 -14.23 2.04 -1.77
N VAL A 146 -12.99 2.38 -2.11
CA VAL A 146 -12.44 3.73 -2.10
C VAL A 146 -11.89 3.99 -3.48
N GLU A 147 -12.54 4.86 -4.24
CA GLU A 147 -12.24 5.09 -5.64
C GLU A 147 -12.36 6.57 -6.00
N GLY A 148 -11.47 7.06 -6.85
CA GLY A 148 -11.48 8.42 -7.34
C GLY A 148 -10.13 8.86 -7.90
N GLU A 149 -10.07 10.13 -8.30
CA GLU A 149 -8.88 10.74 -8.91
C GLU A 149 -8.45 12.02 -8.18
N GLU A 150 -9.36 12.68 -7.49
CA GLU A 150 -9.09 13.93 -6.79
C GLU A 150 -8.57 13.64 -5.39
N GLN A 151 -7.35 14.14 -5.10
CA GLN A 151 -6.57 13.76 -3.93
C GLN A 151 -7.29 14.01 -2.60
N LEU A 152 -7.78 15.24 -2.37
CA LEU A 152 -8.43 15.58 -1.10
C LEU A 152 -9.71 14.78 -0.87
N LYS A 153 -10.51 14.57 -1.92
CA LYS A 153 -11.71 13.73 -1.82
C LYS A 153 -11.38 12.28 -1.53
N MET A 154 -10.28 11.77 -2.11
CA MET A 154 -9.80 10.41 -1.82
C MET A 154 -9.35 10.27 -0.36
N HIS A 155 -8.65 11.26 0.19
CA HIS A 155 -8.29 11.29 1.61
C HIS A 155 -9.53 11.30 2.51
N GLU A 156 -10.51 12.16 2.22
CA GLU A 156 -11.76 12.19 2.97
C GLU A 156 -12.55 10.86 2.89
N LEU A 157 -12.63 10.28 1.70
CA LEU A 157 -13.32 9.01 1.49
C LEU A 157 -12.62 7.88 2.25
N MET A 158 -11.29 7.84 2.18
CA MET A 158 -10.49 6.86 2.93
C MET A 158 -10.70 7.03 4.44
N ALA A 159 -10.62 8.25 4.97
CA ALA A 159 -10.83 8.51 6.39
C ALA A 159 -12.23 8.03 6.85
N LYS A 160 -13.29 8.41 6.13
CA LYS A 160 -14.66 7.95 6.40
C LYS A 160 -14.81 6.42 6.31
N THR A 161 -14.06 5.78 5.42
CA THR A 161 -14.06 4.33 5.26
C THR A 161 -13.32 3.65 6.41
N MET A 162 -12.18 4.20 6.83
CA MET A 162 -11.43 3.71 7.98
C MET A 162 -12.26 3.77 9.28
N ASP A 163 -13.04 4.81 9.49
CA ASP A 163 -13.96 4.89 10.64
C ASP A 163 -14.97 3.74 10.64
N LYS A 164 -15.54 3.41 9.47
CA LYS A 164 -16.46 2.26 9.33
C LYS A 164 -15.75 0.94 9.59
N VAL A 165 -14.55 0.78 9.04
CA VAL A 165 -13.71 -0.42 9.21
C VAL A 165 -13.36 -0.63 10.69
N VAL A 166 -12.89 0.41 11.38
CA VAL A 166 -12.57 0.33 12.81
C VAL A 166 -13.79 0.01 13.64
N LYS A 167 -14.96 0.57 13.29
CA LYS A 167 -16.22 0.24 13.95
C LYS A 167 -16.59 -1.24 13.74
N ASP A 168 -16.45 -1.77 12.54
CA ASP A 168 -16.70 -3.19 12.24
C ASP A 168 -15.75 -4.09 13.04
N ILE A 169 -14.46 -3.78 13.08
CA ILE A 169 -13.47 -4.54 13.86
C ILE A 169 -13.83 -4.55 15.34
N LYS A 170 -14.19 -3.39 15.90
CA LYS A 170 -14.63 -3.29 17.31
C LYS A 170 -15.88 -4.14 17.57
N ASN A 171 -16.82 -4.18 16.65
CA ASN A 171 -18.04 -4.99 16.77
C ASN A 171 -17.72 -6.50 16.71
N ILE A 172 -16.85 -6.92 15.80
CA ILE A 172 -16.37 -8.30 15.69
C ILE A 172 -15.72 -8.74 17.00
N LYS A 173 -14.85 -7.93 17.58
CA LYS A 173 -14.16 -8.24 18.84
C LYS A 173 -15.09 -8.30 20.06
N LYS A 174 -16.15 -7.50 20.08
CA LYS A 174 -17.17 -7.51 21.15
C LYS A 174 -18.16 -8.66 21.03
N GLY A 175 -18.33 -9.20 19.83
CA GLY A 175 -19.35 -10.21 19.54
C GLY A 175 -19.12 -11.52 20.28
N ASN A 176 -20.22 -12.12 20.77
CA ASN A 176 -20.25 -13.49 21.31
C ASN A 176 -20.75 -14.48 20.25
N SER A 177 -20.69 -14.12 18.97
CA SER A 177 -21.27 -14.89 17.88
C SER A 177 -20.52 -16.21 17.66
N VAL A 178 -21.27 -17.31 17.63
CA VAL A 178 -20.79 -18.63 17.21
C VAL A 178 -20.49 -18.64 15.69
N LYS A 179 -21.00 -17.67 14.94
CA LYS A 179 -20.77 -17.53 13.50
C LYS A 179 -19.45 -16.81 13.25
N ARG A 180 -18.70 -17.33 12.29
CA ARG A 180 -17.48 -16.65 11.80
C ARG A 180 -17.84 -15.26 11.27
N PRO A 181 -17.14 -14.21 11.73
CA PRO A 181 -17.39 -12.86 11.24
C PRO A 181 -16.89 -12.70 9.80
N SER A 182 -17.46 -11.76 9.07
CA SER A 182 -16.85 -11.20 7.85
C SER A 182 -15.96 -10.05 8.25
N TYR A 183 -14.64 -10.19 7.98
CA TYR A 183 -13.66 -9.15 8.31
C TYR A 183 -13.70 -8.04 7.26
N PRO A 184 -13.50 -6.77 7.65
CA PRO A 184 -13.46 -5.70 6.67
C PRO A 184 -12.25 -5.81 5.75
N MET A 185 -12.43 -5.40 4.50
CA MET A 185 -11.39 -5.27 3.48
C MET A 185 -11.67 -4.01 2.66
N ILE A 186 -10.63 -3.29 2.27
CA ILE A 186 -10.74 -2.11 1.42
C ILE A 186 -10.22 -2.45 0.01
N ILE A 187 -10.96 -2.07 -1.02
CA ILE A 187 -10.46 -1.99 -2.39
C ILE A 187 -10.20 -0.52 -2.69
N LEU A 188 -8.92 -0.17 -2.75
CA LEU A 188 -8.45 1.16 -3.12
C LEU A 188 -8.18 1.18 -4.62
N ARG A 189 -9.08 1.78 -5.39
CA ARG A 189 -8.96 1.87 -6.84
C ARG A 189 -8.44 3.23 -7.26
N THR A 190 -7.27 3.25 -7.89
CA THR A 190 -6.65 4.45 -8.46
C THR A 190 -6.06 4.12 -9.82
N LYS A 191 -5.75 5.14 -10.61
CA LYS A 191 -4.92 4.93 -11.80
C LYS A 191 -3.51 4.49 -11.40
N LYS A 192 -2.89 3.61 -12.16
CA LYS A 192 -1.47 3.29 -11.97
C LYS A 192 -0.63 4.53 -12.22
N GLY A 193 0.30 4.85 -11.30
CA GLY A 193 1.10 6.07 -11.38
C GLY A 193 0.32 7.35 -11.02
N TRP A 194 -0.81 7.20 -10.33
CA TRP A 194 -1.60 8.33 -9.83
C TRP A 194 -0.75 9.32 -9.06
N THR A 195 -0.96 10.62 -9.30
CA THR A 195 -0.17 11.77 -8.85
C THR A 195 1.20 11.94 -9.54
N GLY A 196 1.62 10.99 -10.35
CA GLY A 196 2.84 11.09 -11.14
C GLY A 196 2.64 11.86 -12.44
N PRO A 197 3.68 11.95 -13.28
CA PRO A 197 3.57 12.62 -14.58
C PRO A 197 2.64 11.87 -15.53
N ASN A 198 1.69 12.62 -16.10
CA ASN A 198 0.70 12.06 -17.04
C ASN A 198 1.34 11.62 -18.36
N ILE A 199 2.19 12.47 -18.93
CA ILE A 199 2.82 12.24 -20.23
C ILE A 199 4.32 12.52 -20.10
N VAL A 200 5.15 11.59 -20.59
CA VAL A 200 6.60 11.74 -20.67
C VAL A 200 7.04 11.42 -22.09
N SER A 201 7.80 12.32 -22.72
CA SER A 201 8.31 12.15 -24.10
C SER A 201 7.21 11.74 -25.10
N GLY A 202 6.01 12.31 -24.97
CA GLY A 202 4.85 12.07 -25.83
C GLY A 202 4.12 10.75 -25.56
N LYS A 203 4.50 10.00 -24.53
CA LYS A 203 3.85 8.73 -24.17
C LYS A 203 3.01 8.90 -22.89
N GLN A 204 1.79 8.34 -22.91
CA GLN A 204 0.96 8.26 -21.72
C GLN A 204 1.62 7.34 -20.66
N ILE A 205 1.81 7.86 -19.46
CA ILE A 205 2.39 7.15 -18.31
C ILE A 205 1.30 6.78 -17.31
N GLU A 206 0.63 7.79 -16.72
CA GLU A 206 -0.44 7.55 -15.75
C GLU A 206 -1.56 6.68 -16.37
N GLY A 207 -2.08 5.73 -15.59
CA GLY A 207 -3.10 4.80 -16.03
C GLY A 207 -2.61 3.73 -17.01
N THR A 208 -1.31 3.56 -17.17
CA THR A 208 -0.73 2.52 -18.02
C THR A 208 0.37 1.74 -17.31
N PHE A 209 0.76 0.60 -17.89
CA PHE A 209 1.88 -0.21 -17.39
C PHE A 209 3.21 0.56 -17.32
N ARG A 210 3.37 1.64 -18.12
CA ARG A 210 4.61 2.46 -18.16
C ARG A 210 4.91 3.15 -16.84
N ALA A 211 3.92 3.32 -15.97
CA ALA A 211 4.12 3.85 -14.63
C ALA A 211 4.72 2.84 -13.63
N HIS A 212 5.00 1.60 -14.06
CA HIS A 212 5.54 0.57 -13.15
C HIS A 212 7.02 0.78 -12.84
N GLN A 213 7.80 1.17 -13.82
CA GLN A 213 9.23 1.44 -13.68
C GLN A 213 9.48 2.96 -13.56
N ILE A 214 10.74 3.38 -13.65
CA ILE A 214 11.12 4.79 -13.62
C ILE A 214 10.41 5.51 -14.78
N PRO A 215 9.42 6.37 -14.50
CA PRO A 215 8.65 7.02 -15.56
C PRO A 215 9.46 8.10 -16.29
N LEU A 216 10.52 8.60 -15.65
CA LEU A 216 11.38 9.68 -16.14
C LEU A 216 12.84 9.23 -16.10
N GLN A 217 13.46 9.11 -17.27
CA GLN A 217 14.90 8.98 -17.37
C GLN A 217 15.52 10.38 -17.36
N VAL A 218 16.38 10.66 -16.39
CA VAL A 218 17.07 11.97 -16.25
C VAL A 218 18.57 11.73 -16.38
N ASP A 219 19.12 12.11 -17.52
CA ASP A 219 20.52 12.01 -17.86
C ASP A 219 20.92 13.12 -18.84
N ALA A 220 22.16 13.07 -19.34
CA ALA A 220 22.68 14.06 -20.27
C ALA A 220 21.91 14.12 -21.61
N GLU A 221 21.30 13.00 -22.03
CA GLU A 221 20.55 12.90 -23.28
C GLU A 221 19.10 13.36 -23.12
N HIS A 222 18.55 13.21 -21.89
CA HIS A 222 17.15 13.48 -21.55
C HIS A 222 16.97 14.72 -20.66
N LYS A 223 17.74 15.79 -20.91
CA LYS A 223 17.71 17.03 -20.09
C LYS A 223 16.32 17.66 -19.91
N LYS A 224 15.43 17.52 -20.91
CA LYS A 224 14.04 18.01 -20.79
C LYS A 224 13.25 17.31 -19.70
N ASN A 225 13.59 16.08 -19.36
CA ASN A 225 12.93 15.32 -18.31
C ASN A 225 13.24 15.87 -16.91
N LEU A 226 14.38 16.53 -16.72
CA LEU A 226 14.71 17.22 -15.47
C LEU A 226 13.67 18.27 -15.11
N HIS A 227 13.21 19.06 -16.09
CA HIS A 227 12.18 20.05 -15.86
C HIS A 227 10.82 19.40 -15.54
N VAL A 228 10.49 18.27 -16.17
CA VAL A 228 9.29 17.50 -15.85
C VAL A 228 9.35 16.95 -14.43
N LEU A 229 10.51 16.42 -14.02
CA LEU A 229 10.77 15.94 -12.66
C LEU A 229 10.61 17.07 -11.62
N GLU A 230 11.25 18.20 -11.87
CA GLU A 230 11.16 19.37 -10.99
C GLU A 230 9.72 19.84 -10.82
N LYS A 231 8.98 19.98 -11.93
CA LYS A 231 7.56 20.37 -11.89
C LYS A 231 6.71 19.36 -11.12
N TRP A 232 6.96 18.07 -11.30
CA TRP A 232 6.26 17.01 -10.59
C TRP A 232 6.54 17.08 -9.09
N LEU A 233 7.81 17.14 -8.68
CA LEU A 233 8.16 17.21 -7.25
C LEU A 233 7.62 18.48 -6.59
N LYS A 234 7.64 19.63 -7.28
CA LYS A 234 7.05 20.89 -6.78
C LYS A 234 5.53 20.84 -6.67
N SER A 235 4.85 19.96 -7.40
CA SER A 235 3.38 19.81 -7.29
C SER A 235 2.92 19.20 -5.96
N TYR A 236 3.83 18.65 -5.17
CA TYR A 236 3.55 18.17 -3.81
C TYR A 236 3.70 19.26 -2.73
N HIS A 237 4.04 20.50 -3.13
CA HIS A 237 4.22 21.64 -2.21
C HIS A 237 5.15 21.33 -1.03
N PRO A 238 6.39 20.83 -1.28
CA PRO A 238 7.29 20.44 -0.19
C PRO A 238 7.61 21.60 0.76
N GLU A 239 7.54 22.84 0.29
CA GLU A 239 7.72 24.05 1.09
C GLU A 239 6.67 24.23 2.19
N GLU A 240 5.53 23.54 2.12
CA GLU A 240 4.48 23.57 3.15
C GLU A 240 4.74 22.52 4.25
N LEU A 241 5.69 21.61 4.05
CA LEU A 241 5.98 20.49 4.94
C LEU A 241 7.23 20.72 5.82
N PHE A 242 8.09 21.70 5.46
CA PHE A 242 9.39 21.94 6.10
C PHE A 242 9.59 23.41 6.44
#